data_54086bb272a9fdd33f2f83d94995da2e
#
_entry.id   54086bb272a9fdd33f2f83d94995da2e
#
_cell.length_a   1.000
_cell.length_b   1.000
_cell.length_c   1.000
_cell.angle_alpha   90.00
_cell.angle_beta   90.00
_cell.angle_gamma   90.00
#
_symmetry.space_group_name_H-M   'P 1'
#
loop_
_entity.id
_entity.type
_entity.pdbx_description
1 polymer ?
#
loop_
_entity_poly.entity_id
_entity_poly.type
_entity_poly.pdbx_seq_one_letter_code
_entity_poly.pdbx_strand_id
1 'polypeptide(L)'
;MTRKTFRLGLMALDGCMLSSLSGPADALRVAQTLGEIRSPNNAPRFESVVFSPRNARRVRTESGIEIGNIKPLGRDPKFDLVLVPGINHHRPGELWHRRAEFEPEFAALRMMHLRGTRIAATCSGTYLLALAGLLDGHRATTSWWMAGSFRRHFPAVLLEEQALMVEDGNIITTGASTAVYSFVLRLIAQVGGEELAQQTSRMMLLDGERQSQAPYVSQALLEKPRHSLSEKITHFLDKQLHNQITVARLASHCGTSERSLLRHFRANYGTSPLGYIQHLRVERAKALLEATQLSFDEVVERCGYSDAPSFRKLFKRETSLTPADYRERFRLRAR
;
A
#
# COMPACT_ATOMS: atom_id res chain seq x y z
N MET A 1 34.90 -18.62 -8.22
CA MET A 1 33.93 -17.57 -8.61
C MET A 1 33.60 -16.76 -7.36
N THR A 2 33.84 -15.44 -7.39
CA THR A 2 33.47 -14.54 -6.28
C THR A 2 31.94 -14.50 -6.16
N ARG A 3 31.43 -14.90 -5.00
CA ARG A 3 30.00 -14.86 -4.71
C ARG A 3 29.50 -13.40 -4.84
N LYS A 4 28.55 -13.16 -5.75
CA LYS A 4 27.94 -11.82 -5.88
C LYS A 4 27.09 -11.54 -4.64
N THR A 5 27.46 -10.52 -3.87
CA THR A 5 26.69 -10.06 -2.72
C THR A 5 25.63 -9.10 -3.21
N PHE A 6 24.36 -9.36 -2.89
CA PHE A 6 23.28 -8.41 -3.10
C PHE A 6 23.22 -7.41 -1.95
N ARG A 7 23.35 -6.12 -2.26
CA ARG A 7 23.40 -5.05 -1.27
C ARG A 7 22.11 -4.23 -1.28
N LEU A 8 21.33 -4.36 -0.20
CA LEU A 8 20.12 -3.58 0.05
C LEU A 8 20.45 -2.35 0.90
N GLY A 9 20.28 -1.16 0.33
CA GLY A 9 20.31 0.09 1.08
C GLY A 9 18.96 0.34 1.76
N LEU A 10 18.94 0.49 3.08
CA LEU A 10 17.76 0.82 3.87
C LEU A 10 17.86 2.29 4.27
N MET A 11 17.06 3.16 3.64
CA MET A 11 17.07 4.59 3.92
C MET A 11 16.45 4.87 5.28
N ALA A 12 17.19 5.48 6.19
CA ALA A 12 16.72 5.87 7.51
C ALA A 12 16.57 7.39 7.61
N LEU A 13 15.44 7.85 8.10
CA LEU A 13 15.14 9.24 8.40
C LEU A 13 14.21 9.33 9.62
N ASP A 14 14.18 10.49 10.27
CA ASP A 14 13.34 10.72 11.44
C ASP A 14 11.85 10.53 11.10
N GLY A 15 11.13 9.85 11.97
CA GLY A 15 9.73 9.49 11.77
C GLY A 15 9.50 8.31 10.83
N CYS A 16 10.54 7.60 10.39
CA CYS A 16 10.35 6.39 9.57
C CYS A 16 9.76 5.23 10.39
N MET A 17 9.02 4.36 9.73
CA MET A 17 8.51 3.13 10.32
C MET A 17 9.65 2.12 10.51
N LEU A 18 9.88 1.69 11.75
CA LEU A 18 10.93 0.71 12.08
C LEU A 18 10.79 -0.58 11.30
N SER A 19 9.57 -1.12 11.17
CA SER A 19 9.29 -2.37 10.46
C SER A 19 9.65 -2.31 8.97
N SER A 20 9.65 -1.13 8.37
CA SER A 20 10.10 -0.94 6.98
C SER A 20 11.59 -1.16 6.79
N LEU A 21 12.39 -1.08 7.85
CA LEU A 21 13.83 -1.31 7.86
C LEU A 21 14.17 -2.69 8.42
N SER A 22 13.66 -3.01 9.60
CA SER A 22 13.99 -4.25 10.31
C SER A 22 13.42 -5.49 9.62
N GLY A 23 12.16 -5.44 9.13
CA GLY A 23 11.53 -6.60 8.49
C GLY A 23 12.29 -7.12 7.28
N PRO A 24 12.64 -6.29 6.29
CA PRO A 24 13.49 -6.71 5.16
C PRO A 24 14.86 -7.21 5.58
N ALA A 25 15.51 -6.55 6.55
CA ALA A 25 16.83 -6.98 7.04
C ALA A 25 16.78 -8.38 7.68
N ASP A 26 15.76 -8.63 8.51
CA ASP A 26 15.56 -9.94 9.15
C ASP A 26 15.24 -11.03 8.12
N ALA A 27 14.37 -10.73 7.13
CA ALA A 27 14.03 -11.69 6.10
C ALA A 27 15.24 -12.09 5.23
N LEU A 28 16.07 -11.11 4.85
CA LEU A 28 17.30 -11.38 4.11
C LEU A 28 18.31 -12.18 4.92
N ARG A 29 18.43 -11.91 6.24
CA ARG A 29 19.28 -12.69 7.14
C ARG A 29 18.80 -14.14 7.26
N VAL A 30 17.49 -14.36 7.41
CA VAL A 30 16.90 -15.71 7.44
C VAL A 30 17.16 -16.43 6.12
N ALA A 31 16.93 -15.77 4.97
CA ALA A 31 17.20 -16.33 3.66
C ALA A 31 18.68 -16.71 3.47
N GLN A 32 19.60 -15.87 3.94
CA GLN A 32 21.04 -16.19 3.87
C GLN A 32 21.37 -17.43 4.70
N THR A 33 20.89 -17.51 5.95
CA THR A 33 21.12 -18.68 6.82
C THR A 33 20.57 -19.98 6.19
N LEU A 34 19.33 -19.94 5.64
CA LEU A 34 18.75 -21.09 4.95
C LEU A 34 19.54 -21.49 3.70
N GLY A 35 19.99 -20.50 2.92
CA GLY A 35 20.85 -20.75 1.76
C GLY A 35 22.17 -21.41 2.13
N GLU A 36 22.83 -20.96 3.19
CA GLU A 36 24.10 -21.49 3.70
C GLU A 36 23.94 -22.92 4.22
N ILE A 37 22.84 -23.25 4.89
CA ILE A 37 22.54 -24.62 5.34
C ILE A 37 22.37 -25.57 4.14
N ARG A 38 21.68 -25.12 3.07
CA ARG A 38 21.38 -25.99 1.92
C ARG A 38 22.53 -26.12 0.92
N SER A 39 23.22 -25.03 0.67
CA SER A 39 24.24 -24.92 -0.36
C SER A 39 25.43 -24.11 0.15
N PRO A 40 26.22 -24.61 1.10
CA PRO A 40 27.29 -23.83 1.75
C PRO A 40 28.25 -23.14 0.78
N ASN A 41 28.45 -23.73 -0.40
CA ASN A 41 29.38 -23.22 -1.41
C ASN A 41 28.74 -22.29 -2.44
N ASN A 42 27.40 -22.27 -2.56
CA ASN A 42 26.69 -21.52 -3.61
C ASN A 42 25.54 -20.68 -3.06
N ALA A 43 25.44 -20.48 -1.74
CA ALA A 43 24.41 -19.64 -1.15
C ALA A 43 24.50 -18.18 -1.61
N PRO A 44 23.38 -17.51 -1.92
CA PRO A 44 23.39 -16.07 -2.16
C PRO A 44 23.84 -15.35 -0.89
N ARG A 45 24.53 -14.22 -1.07
CA ARG A 45 24.88 -13.32 0.04
C ARG A 45 24.03 -12.08 -0.02
N PHE A 46 23.43 -11.73 1.12
CA PHE A 46 22.65 -10.51 1.29
C PHE A 46 23.34 -9.61 2.32
N GLU A 47 23.48 -8.34 1.96
CA GLU A 47 23.98 -7.30 2.87
C GLU A 47 22.93 -6.20 2.97
N SER A 48 22.42 -5.96 4.18
CA SER A 48 21.52 -4.84 4.48
C SER A 48 22.32 -3.72 5.12
N VAL A 49 22.28 -2.53 4.52
CA VAL A 49 23.01 -1.35 5.01
C VAL A 49 22.01 -0.25 5.32
N VAL A 50 21.87 0.10 6.60
CA VAL A 50 21.09 1.27 7.01
C VAL A 50 21.93 2.53 6.77
N PHE A 51 21.39 3.49 6.00
CA PHE A 51 22.09 4.72 5.66
C PHE A 51 21.15 5.93 5.78
N SER A 52 21.73 7.12 5.96
CA SER A 52 20.98 8.38 5.99
C SER A 52 21.47 9.34 4.92
N PRO A 53 20.59 9.91 4.07
CA PRO A 53 20.95 11.00 3.15
C PRO A 53 21.46 12.26 3.87
N ARG A 54 21.04 12.48 5.11
CA ARG A 54 21.43 13.61 5.96
C ARG A 54 22.75 13.39 6.70
N ASN A 55 23.42 12.26 6.47
CA ASN A 55 24.59 11.82 7.23
C ASN A 55 24.35 11.71 8.75
N ALA A 56 23.08 11.54 9.15
CA ALA A 56 22.72 11.32 10.53
C ALA A 56 23.27 9.95 10.99
N ARG A 57 23.90 9.92 12.17
CA ARG A 57 24.39 8.68 12.78
C ARG A 57 23.31 7.95 13.57
N ARG A 58 22.22 8.63 13.87
CA ARG A 58 21.05 8.14 14.60
C ARG A 58 19.80 8.78 14.02
N VAL A 59 18.70 8.05 14.02
CA VAL A 59 17.37 8.56 13.69
C VAL A 59 16.37 8.02 14.69
N ARG A 60 15.32 8.81 14.94
CA ARG A 60 14.21 8.41 15.80
C ARG A 60 13.03 7.96 14.94
N THR A 61 12.61 6.73 15.11
CA THR A 61 11.47 6.15 14.38
C THR A 61 10.14 6.75 14.85
N GLU A 62 9.06 6.50 14.10
CA GLU A 62 7.70 6.88 14.48
C GLU A 62 7.29 6.36 15.86
N SER A 63 7.69 5.12 16.20
CA SER A 63 7.43 4.49 17.50
C SER A 63 8.32 5.01 18.63
N GLY A 64 9.19 6.00 18.38
CA GLY A 64 10.09 6.58 19.38
C GLY A 64 11.37 5.79 19.62
N ILE A 65 11.57 4.66 18.96
CA ILE A 65 12.81 3.87 19.04
C ILE A 65 13.92 4.56 18.27
N GLU A 66 15.10 4.64 18.86
CA GLU A 66 16.28 5.19 18.22
C GLU A 66 17.06 4.08 17.49
N ILE A 67 17.37 4.32 16.21
CA ILE A 67 18.26 3.48 15.41
C ILE A 67 19.62 4.18 15.37
N GLY A 68 20.66 3.50 15.80
CA GLY A 68 22.04 3.95 15.76
C GLY A 68 22.89 3.23 14.71
N ASN A 69 24.16 3.57 14.67
CA ASN A 69 25.16 2.97 13.74
C ASN A 69 24.75 3.12 12.25
N ILE A 70 24.08 4.21 11.90
CA ILE A 70 23.69 4.51 10.53
C ILE A 70 24.91 4.94 9.74
N LYS A 71 25.05 4.40 8.53
CA LYS A 71 26.16 4.79 7.64
C LYS A 71 25.83 6.09 6.90
N PRO A 72 26.79 6.97 6.69
CA PRO A 72 26.62 8.10 5.78
C PRO A 72 26.43 7.58 4.36
N LEU A 73 25.67 8.31 3.52
CA LEU A 73 25.40 7.90 2.15
C LEU A 73 26.66 7.78 1.29
N GLY A 74 27.71 8.51 1.59
CA GLY A 74 28.92 8.52 0.79
C GLY A 74 28.72 9.12 -0.62
N ARG A 75 29.82 9.34 -1.35
CA ARG A 75 29.77 9.92 -2.70
C ARG A 75 29.37 8.92 -3.79
N ASP A 76 29.66 7.64 -3.60
CA ASP A 76 29.39 6.56 -4.55
C ASP A 76 28.81 5.32 -3.83
N PRO A 77 27.54 5.40 -3.39
CA PRO A 77 26.90 4.28 -2.71
C PRO A 77 26.66 3.14 -3.70
N LYS A 78 27.24 1.97 -3.43
CA LYS A 78 27.08 0.77 -4.26
C LYS A 78 25.96 -0.10 -3.69
N PHE A 79 24.69 0.26 -3.96
CA PHE A 79 23.53 -0.55 -3.65
C PHE A 79 22.96 -1.16 -4.92
N ASP A 80 22.56 -2.42 -4.89
CA ASP A 80 21.80 -3.05 -5.98
C ASP A 80 20.35 -2.55 -5.95
N LEU A 81 19.84 -2.25 -4.76
CA LEU A 81 18.52 -1.69 -4.52
C LEU A 81 18.50 -0.82 -3.25
N VAL A 82 17.73 0.25 -3.29
CA VAL A 82 17.44 1.08 -2.11
C VAL A 82 15.97 0.98 -1.75
N LEU A 83 15.67 0.78 -0.46
CA LEU A 83 14.32 0.79 0.08
C LEU A 83 14.04 2.09 0.85
N VAL A 84 13.03 2.81 0.42
CA VAL A 84 12.48 4.00 1.07
C VAL A 84 11.37 3.57 2.03
N PRO A 85 11.49 3.84 3.32
CA PRO A 85 10.53 3.41 4.32
C PRO A 85 9.21 4.19 4.27
N GLY A 86 8.19 3.66 4.91
CA GLY A 86 7.03 4.44 5.32
C GLY A 86 7.44 5.52 6.33
N ILE A 87 6.73 6.65 6.29
CA ILE A 87 7.02 7.83 7.14
C ILE A 87 5.76 8.21 7.90
N ASN A 88 5.94 8.65 9.13
CA ASN A 88 4.86 9.14 9.97
C ASN A 88 4.09 10.29 9.31
N HIS A 89 2.78 10.17 9.34
CA HIS A 89 1.83 11.20 8.94
C HIS A 89 0.49 10.97 9.66
N HIS A 90 -0.12 12.03 10.13
CA HIS A 90 -1.43 11.95 10.80
C HIS A 90 -2.59 12.02 9.81
N ARG A 91 -2.36 12.60 8.62
CA ARG A 91 -3.35 12.75 7.56
C ARG A 91 -2.75 12.47 6.19
N PRO A 92 -3.52 11.90 5.24
CA PRO A 92 -3.01 11.53 3.91
C PRO A 92 -2.32 12.65 3.11
N GLY A 93 -2.74 13.91 3.28
CA GLY A 93 -2.15 15.07 2.58
C GLY A 93 -0.98 15.74 3.30
N GLU A 94 -0.61 15.29 4.49
CA GLU A 94 0.39 15.97 5.33
C GLU A 94 1.78 16.01 4.68
N LEU A 95 2.21 14.91 4.06
CA LEU A 95 3.54 14.83 3.43
C LEU A 95 3.72 15.84 2.29
N TRP A 96 2.63 16.19 1.59
CA TRP A 96 2.67 17.25 0.58
C TRP A 96 3.01 18.61 1.19
N HIS A 97 2.45 18.94 2.34
CA HIS A 97 2.71 20.21 3.03
C HIS A 97 4.11 20.25 3.62
N ARG A 98 4.63 19.11 4.05
CA ARG A 98 5.98 18.96 4.62
C ARG A 98 7.07 18.69 3.58
N ARG A 99 6.78 18.75 2.28
CA ARG A 99 7.72 18.35 1.21
C ARG A 99 9.09 19.02 1.29
N ALA A 100 9.15 20.29 1.70
CA ALA A 100 10.42 21.00 1.80
C ALA A 100 11.38 20.41 2.85
N GLU A 101 10.86 19.64 3.82
CA GLU A 101 11.67 18.96 4.83
C GLU A 101 12.50 17.81 4.26
N PHE A 102 12.12 17.26 3.09
CA PHE A 102 12.68 16.04 2.50
C PHE A 102 13.62 16.29 1.32
N GLU A 103 14.07 17.52 1.10
CA GLU A 103 14.95 17.85 -0.04
C GLU A 103 16.26 17.04 -0.06
N PRO A 104 16.92 16.75 1.09
CA PRO A 104 18.09 15.86 1.10
C PRO A 104 17.79 14.44 0.60
N GLU A 105 16.60 13.90 0.97
CA GLU A 105 16.13 12.59 0.52
C GLU A 105 15.84 12.61 -0.99
N PHE A 106 15.20 13.66 -1.50
CA PHE A 106 14.93 13.80 -2.94
C PHE A 106 16.20 13.87 -3.75
N ALA A 107 17.19 14.67 -3.32
CA ALA A 107 18.47 14.77 -4.00
C ALA A 107 19.20 13.41 -4.05
N ALA A 108 19.21 12.69 -2.92
CA ALA A 108 19.79 11.35 -2.85
C ALA A 108 19.11 10.35 -3.77
N LEU A 109 17.75 10.33 -3.77
CA LEU A 109 16.95 9.44 -4.61
C LEU A 109 17.17 9.71 -6.11
N ARG A 110 17.14 10.97 -6.52
CA ARG A 110 17.42 11.37 -7.92
C ARG A 110 18.83 10.95 -8.34
N MET A 111 19.83 11.18 -7.49
CA MET A 111 21.22 10.80 -7.77
C MET A 111 21.37 9.28 -7.93
N MET A 112 20.79 8.50 -7.03
CA MET A 112 20.86 7.03 -7.11
C MET A 112 20.10 6.49 -8.33
N HIS A 113 18.92 7.04 -8.64
CA HIS A 113 18.15 6.68 -9.83
C HIS A 113 18.91 6.94 -11.12
N LEU A 114 19.52 8.12 -11.27
CA LEU A 114 20.34 8.49 -12.42
C LEU A 114 21.56 7.56 -12.63
N ARG A 115 22.04 6.94 -11.56
CA ARG A 115 23.13 5.95 -11.59
C ARG A 115 22.64 4.52 -11.84
N GLY A 116 21.35 4.33 -12.07
CA GLY A 116 20.77 3.03 -12.36
C GLY A 116 20.49 2.16 -11.14
N THR A 117 20.61 2.69 -9.91
CA THR A 117 20.21 1.97 -8.70
C THR A 117 18.70 1.74 -8.73
N ARG A 118 18.26 0.50 -8.49
CA ARG A 118 16.83 0.19 -8.34
C ARG A 118 16.31 0.83 -7.04
N ILE A 119 15.12 1.40 -7.08
CA ILE A 119 14.52 2.06 -5.93
C ILE A 119 13.19 1.40 -5.60
N ALA A 120 13.06 0.93 -4.37
CA ALA A 120 11.79 0.47 -3.81
C ALA A 120 11.26 1.47 -2.78
N ALA A 121 9.94 1.61 -2.69
CA ALA A 121 9.29 2.37 -1.63
C ALA A 121 8.14 1.56 -1.03
N THR A 122 7.95 1.68 0.27
CA THR A 122 6.83 1.04 0.96
C THR A 122 5.91 2.07 1.59
N CYS A 123 4.60 1.80 1.53
CA CYS A 123 3.58 2.61 2.22
C CYS A 123 3.64 4.09 1.80
N SER A 124 3.73 4.99 2.77
CA SER A 124 3.88 6.44 2.56
C SER A 124 5.23 6.85 1.95
N GLY A 125 6.24 5.96 1.93
CA GLY A 125 7.50 6.19 1.22
C GLY A 125 7.32 6.45 -0.27
N THR A 126 6.24 5.95 -0.88
CA THR A 126 5.89 6.24 -2.27
C THR A 126 5.66 7.75 -2.52
N TYR A 127 5.19 8.49 -1.51
CA TYR A 127 5.10 9.95 -1.59
C TYR A 127 6.46 10.61 -1.79
N LEU A 128 7.53 10.10 -1.16
CA LEU A 128 8.87 10.66 -1.37
C LEU A 128 9.35 10.45 -2.81
N LEU A 129 9.05 9.29 -3.42
CA LEU A 129 9.40 9.06 -4.82
C LEU A 129 8.63 10.01 -5.76
N ALA A 130 7.33 10.20 -5.50
CA ALA A 130 6.51 11.12 -6.28
C ALA A 130 6.96 12.57 -6.12
N LEU A 131 7.25 13.02 -4.88
CA LEU A 131 7.77 14.36 -4.60
C LEU A 131 9.17 14.58 -5.20
N ALA A 132 9.98 13.53 -5.29
CA ALA A 132 11.27 13.58 -5.99
C ALA A 132 11.12 13.63 -7.53
N GLY A 133 9.90 13.52 -8.08
CA GLY A 133 9.64 13.52 -9.53
C GLY A 133 10.01 12.21 -10.22
N LEU A 134 10.11 11.10 -9.48
CA LEU A 134 10.53 9.81 -10.02
C LEU A 134 9.36 8.94 -10.50
N LEU A 135 8.10 9.35 -10.26
CA LEU A 135 6.92 8.55 -10.59
C LEU A 135 6.08 9.09 -11.74
N ASP A 136 6.37 10.28 -12.27
CA ASP A 136 5.58 10.86 -13.36
C ASP A 136 5.61 9.96 -14.60
N GLY A 137 4.43 9.57 -15.09
CA GLY A 137 4.25 8.63 -16.19
C GLY A 137 4.44 7.16 -15.83
N HIS A 138 4.86 6.83 -14.63
CA HIS A 138 5.04 5.46 -14.14
C HIS A 138 3.81 4.90 -13.45
N ARG A 139 3.68 3.57 -13.51
CA ARG A 139 2.74 2.81 -12.69
C ARG A 139 3.28 2.73 -11.26
N ALA A 140 2.40 2.92 -10.27
CA ALA A 140 2.80 2.84 -8.86
C ALA A 140 1.62 2.42 -7.97
N THR A 141 1.91 1.96 -6.77
CA THR A 141 0.94 1.80 -5.69
C THR A 141 1.40 2.52 -4.43
N THR A 142 0.49 2.77 -3.53
CA THR A 142 0.74 3.31 -2.18
C THR A 142 -0.24 2.69 -1.20
N SER A 143 -0.19 3.04 0.07
CA SER A 143 -1.21 2.60 1.01
C SER A 143 -2.60 3.06 0.57
N TRP A 144 -3.56 2.13 0.58
CA TRP A 144 -4.91 2.37 0.08
C TRP A 144 -5.60 3.59 0.71
N TRP A 145 -5.36 3.90 1.99
CA TRP A 145 -5.95 5.08 2.65
C TRP A 145 -5.35 6.41 2.19
N MET A 146 -4.19 6.39 1.54
CA MET A 146 -3.54 7.57 0.96
C MET A 146 -3.88 7.78 -0.52
N ALA A 147 -4.47 6.79 -1.19
CA ALA A 147 -4.67 6.79 -2.65
C ALA A 147 -5.43 8.03 -3.14
N GLY A 148 -6.49 8.44 -2.45
CA GLY A 148 -7.26 9.63 -2.81
C GLY A 148 -6.43 10.93 -2.76
N SER A 149 -5.64 11.12 -1.71
CA SER A 149 -4.73 12.27 -1.58
C SER A 149 -3.59 12.18 -2.60
N PHE A 150 -3.01 11.01 -2.78
CA PHE A 150 -1.93 10.77 -3.73
C PHE A 150 -2.34 11.15 -5.16
N ARG A 151 -3.51 10.67 -5.62
CA ARG A 151 -4.04 10.98 -6.95
C ARG A 151 -4.26 12.49 -7.19
N ARG A 152 -4.67 13.22 -6.14
CA ARG A 152 -4.87 14.69 -6.24
C ARG A 152 -3.55 15.45 -6.41
N HIS A 153 -2.50 15.01 -5.74
CA HIS A 153 -1.21 15.72 -5.76
C HIS A 153 -0.31 15.27 -6.94
N PHE A 154 -0.48 14.04 -7.41
CA PHE A 154 0.36 13.43 -8.44
C PHE A 154 -0.48 12.87 -9.60
N PRO A 155 -1.20 13.70 -10.35
CA PRO A 155 -2.12 13.24 -11.41
C PRO A 155 -1.40 12.60 -12.59
N ALA A 156 -0.08 12.81 -12.75
CA ALA A 156 0.73 12.19 -13.79
C ALA A 156 1.14 10.74 -13.45
N VAL A 157 0.94 10.27 -12.22
CA VAL A 157 1.26 8.90 -11.81
C VAL A 157 0.09 7.97 -12.13
N LEU A 158 0.39 6.82 -12.74
CA LEU A 158 -0.60 5.78 -13.04
C LEU A 158 -0.82 4.90 -11.80
N LEU A 159 -1.67 5.40 -10.87
CA LEU A 159 -1.87 4.79 -9.56
C LEU A 159 -2.74 3.53 -9.61
N GLU A 160 -2.18 2.39 -9.21
CA GLU A 160 -2.84 1.09 -9.03
C GLU A 160 -3.14 0.86 -7.53
N GLU A 161 -4.17 1.50 -7.01
CA GLU A 161 -4.45 1.56 -5.57
C GLU A 161 -4.78 0.21 -4.92
N GLN A 162 -5.24 -0.77 -5.70
CA GLN A 162 -5.56 -2.11 -5.18
C GLN A 162 -4.37 -3.07 -5.23
N ALA A 163 -3.35 -2.76 -6.01
CA ALA A 163 -2.17 -3.60 -6.11
C ALA A 163 -1.39 -3.61 -4.79
N LEU A 164 -0.95 -4.78 -4.34
CA LEU A 164 -0.07 -4.89 -3.18
C LEU A 164 1.34 -4.39 -3.50
N MET A 165 1.79 -4.61 -4.74
CA MET A 165 3.10 -4.21 -5.23
C MET A 165 3.00 -3.92 -6.73
N VAL A 166 3.70 -2.88 -7.18
CA VAL A 166 3.87 -2.51 -8.59
C VAL A 166 5.35 -2.35 -8.87
N GLU A 167 5.82 -2.99 -9.94
CA GLU A 167 7.17 -2.84 -10.48
C GLU A 167 7.05 -2.22 -11.87
N ASP A 168 7.75 -1.11 -12.09
CA ASP A 168 7.80 -0.41 -13.36
C ASP A 168 9.22 0.11 -13.60
N GLY A 169 9.92 -0.50 -14.55
CA GLY A 169 11.33 -0.25 -14.78
C GLY A 169 12.20 -0.53 -13.55
N ASN A 170 12.94 0.45 -13.11
CA ASN A 170 13.83 0.36 -11.94
C ASN A 170 13.14 0.79 -10.62
N ILE A 171 11.83 1.02 -10.64
CA ILE A 171 11.08 1.48 -9.48
C ILE A 171 10.10 0.39 -9.04
N ILE A 172 10.07 0.16 -7.72
CA ILE A 172 9.14 -0.78 -7.07
C ILE A 172 8.39 -0.02 -6.00
N THR A 173 7.07 -0.08 -6.01
CA THR A 173 6.25 0.51 -4.95
C THR A 173 5.37 -0.54 -4.31
N THR A 174 5.19 -0.46 -2.99
CA THR A 174 4.33 -1.39 -2.27
C THR A 174 3.27 -0.66 -1.46
N GLY A 175 2.16 -1.34 -1.22
CA GLY A 175 1.03 -0.83 -0.45
C GLY A 175 1.32 -0.67 1.04
N ALA A 176 0.35 -1.01 1.88
CA ALA A 176 0.43 -0.84 3.33
C ALA A 176 1.58 -1.62 3.99
N SER A 177 1.92 -1.23 5.20
CA SER A 177 3.14 -1.60 5.96
C SER A 177 3.68 -3.02 5.75
N THR A 178 2.83 -4.05 5.89
CA THR A 178 3.28 -5.45 5.76
C THR A 178 3.49 -5.90 4.31
N ALA A 179 3.14 -5.08 3.31
CA ALA A 179 3.46 -5.35 1.91
C ALA A 179 4.97 -5.40 1.65
N VAL A 180 5.77 -4.79 2.53
CA VAL A 180 7.24 -4.89 2.49
C VAL A 180 7.74 -6.34 2.56
N TYR A 181 7.01 -7.24 3.22
CA TYR A 181 7.38 -8.66 3.27
C TYR A 181 7.14 -9.36 1.93
N SER A 182 6.09 -9.04 1.21
CA SER A 182 5.87 -9.56 -0.15
C SER A 182 6.96 -9.07 -1.11
N PHE A 183 7.39 -7.81 -0.96
CA PHE A 183 8.53 -7.26 -1.69
C PHE A 183 9.82 -8.01 -1.40
N VAL A 184 10.19 -8.21 -0.13
CA VAL A 184 11.46 -8.88 0.21
C VAL A 184 11.46 -10.35 -0.18
N LEU A 185 10.34 -11.07 -0.08
CA LEU A 185 10.22 -12.44 -0.59
C LEU A 185 10.43 -12.52 -2.09
N ARG A 186 9.84 -11.56 -2.87
CA ARG A 186 10.11 -11.46 -4.30
C ARG A 186 11.58 -11.17 -4.61
N LEU A 187 12.21 -10.31 -3.81
CA LEU A 187 13.64 -10.02 -3.93
C LEU A 187 14.49 -11.28 -3.65
N ILE A 188 14.16 -12.04 -2.62
CA ILE A 188 14.83 -13.31 -2.31
C ILE A 188 14.67 -14.30 -3.46
N ALA A 189 13.46 -14.39 -4.05
CA ALA A 189 13.21 -15.24 -5.22
C ALA A 189 14.07 -14.83 -6.43
N GLN A 190 14.20 -13.54 -6.71
CA GLN A 190 15.02 -13.02 -7.81
C GLN A 190 16.52 -13.30 -7.64
N VAL A 191 17.03 -13.27 -6.41
CA VAL A 191 18.46 -13.41 -6.11
C VAL A 191 18.87 -14.85 -5.80
N GLY A 192 18.02 -15.56 -5.06
CA GLY A 192 18.32 -16.89 -4.50
C GLY A 192 17.40 -18.02 -4.99
N GLY A 193 16.43 -17.70 -5.85
CA GLY A 193 15.46 -18.65 -6.40
C GLY A 193 14.18 -18.80 -5.57
N GLU A 194 13.12 -19.25 -6.23
CA GLU A 194 11.78 -19.40 -5.65
C GLU A 194 11.74 -20.31 -4.42
N GLU A 195 12.52 -21.37 -4.44
CA GLU A 195 12.54 -22.33 -3.33
C GLU A 195 13.08 -21.69 -2.03
N LEU A 196 14.13 -20.86 -2.12
CA LEU A 196 14.66 -20.11 -0.98
C LEU A 196 13.64 -19.11 -0.43
N ALA A 197 12.92 -18.43 -1.32
CA ALA A 197 11.85 -17.51 -0.93
C ALA A 197 10.71 -18.24 -0.21
N GLN A 198 10.27 -19.41 -0.72
CA GLN A 198 9.23 -20.22 -0.08
C GLN A 198 9.65 -20.72 1.31
N GLN A 199 10.88 -21.15 1.47
CA GLN A 199 11.39 -21.59 2.77
C GLN A 199 11.48 -20.42 3.76
N THR A 200 11.94 -19.26 3.30
CA THR A 200 11.97 -18.03 4.10
C THR A 200 10.56 -17.64 4.53
N SER A 201 9.60 -17.69 3.62
CA SER A 201 8.17 -17.41 3.89
C SER A 201 7.63 -18.32 4.99
N ARG A 202 7.87 -19.65 4.89
CA ARG A 202 7.44 -20.64 5.89
C ARG A 202 8.10 -20.40 7.25
N MET A 203 9.40 -20.16 7.29
CA MET A 203 10.15 -19.94 8.53
C MET A 203 9.70 -18.67 9.27
N MET A 204 9.33 -17.66 8.52
CA MET A 204 8.85 -16.36 9.06
C MET A 204 7.32 -16.30 9.19
N LEU A 205 6.58 -17.36 8.86
CA LEU A 205 5.11 -17.40 8.84
C LEU A 205 4.49 -16.28 8.00
N LEU A 206 5.11 -15.96 6.85
CA LEU A 206 4.64 -14.93 5.94
C LEU A 206 3.69 -15.53 4.90
N ASP A 207 2.58 -14.85 4.63
CA ASP A 207 1.68 -15.20 3.54
C ASP A 207 2.24 -14.65 2.22
N GLY A 208 2.88 -15.50 1.44
CA GLY A 208 3.47 -15.15 0.13
C GLY A 208 2.44 -14.97 -1.00
N GLU A 209 1.19 -15.41 -0.80
CA GLU A 209 0.16 -15.40 -1.85
C GLU A 209 -0.62 -14.08 -1.95
N ARG A 210 -0.39 -13.14 -1.02
CA ARG A 210 -1.08 -11.85 -1.07
C ARG A 210 -0.68 -11.06 -2.32
N GLN A 211 -1.65 -10.75 -3.18
CA GLN A 211 -1.43 -9.98 -4.41
C GLN A 211 -2.13 -8.62 -4.40
N SER A 212 -3.07 -8.41 -3.47
CA SER A 212 -3.89 -7.22 -3.43
C SER A 212 -4.09 -6.72 -2.00
N GLN A 213 -4.19 -5.40 -1.86
CA GLN A 213 -4.62 -4.75 -0.62
C GLN A 213 -6.14 -4.49 -0.58
N ALA A 214 -6.86 -4.77 -1.67
CA ALA A 214 -8.30 -4.54 -1.77
C ALA A 214 -9.14 -5.18 -0.64
N PRO A 215 -8.87 -6.41 -0.15
CA PRO A 215 -9.61 -6.97 0.97
C PRO A 215 -9.54 -6.14 2.26
N TYR A 216 -8.45 -5.38 2.43
CA TYR A 216 -8.15 -4.61 3.65
C TYR A 216 -8.64 -3.15 3.60
N VAL A 217 -9.15 -2.69 2.46
CA VAL A 217 -9.71 -1.35 2.31
C VAL A 217 -10.88 -1.18 3.28
N SER A 218 -10.89 -0.08 4.04
CA SER A 218 -11.98 0.28 4.94
C SER A 218 -12.40 1.73 4.72
N GLN A 219 -13.66 1.94 4.41
CA GLN A 219 -14.23 3.29 4.20
C GLN A 219 -14.12 4.20 5.42
N ALA A 220 -14.14 3.60 6.62
CA ALA A 220 -14.02 4.38 7.85
C ALA A 220 -12.67 5.10 7.97
N LEU A 221 -11.63 4.58 7.31
CA LEU A 221 -10.27 5.11 7.35
C LEU A 221 -9.93 5.97 6.11
N LEU A 222 -10.80 6.02 5.10
CA LEU A 222 -10.59 6.88 3.94
C LEU A 222 -10.85 8.35 4.30
N GLU A 223 -10.05 9.22 3.71
CA GLU A 223 -10.24 10.67 3.84
C GLU A 223 -11.60 11.07 3.23
N LYS A 224 -12.48 11.63 4.06
CA LYS A 224 -13.76 12.17 3.58
C LYS A 224 -13.52 13.56 3.02
N PRO A 225 -13.95 13.85 1.76
CA PRO A 225 -13.83 15.19 1.21
C PRO A 225 -14.62 16.20 2.05
N ARG A 226 -13.95 17.27 2.47
CA ARG A 226 -14.56 18.35 3.25
C ARG A 226 -15.20 19.38 2.29
N HIS A 227 -16.34 19.04 1.77
CA HIS A 227 -17.12 19.92 0.89
C HIS A 227 -18.60 19.77 1.23
N SER A 228 -19.36 20.87 1.26
CA SER A 228 -20.79 20.85 1.62
C SER A 228 -21.60 19.83 0.80
N LEU A 229 -21.27 19.65 -0.46
CA LEU A 229 -21.91 18.65 -1.32
C LEU A 229 -21.53 17.23 -0.89
N SER A 230 -20.27 16.99 -0.53
CA SER A 230 -19.82 15.67 -0.03
C SER A 230 -20.50 15.28 1.28
N GLU A 231 -20.74 16.24 2.17
CA GLU A 231 -21.47 16.02 3.43
C GLU A 231 -22.94 15.63 3.17
N LYS A 232 -23.62 16.31 2.23
CA LYS A 232 -24.99 15.96 1.82
C LYS A 232 -25.05 14.57 1.19
N ILE A 233 -24.10 14.23 0.32
CA ILE A 233 -23.97 12.90 -0.28
C ILE A 233 -23.81 11.83 0.80
N THR A 234 -22.86 12.00 1.72
CA THR A 234 -22.59 11.05 2.80
C THR A 234 -23.85 10.85 3.66
N HIS A 235 -24.48 11.93 4.10
CA HIS A 235 -25.69 11.87 4.92
C HIS A 235 -26.85 11.13 4.23
N PHE A 236 -27.03 11.36 2.92
CA PHE A 236 -28.03 10.64 2.15
C PHE A 236 -27.72 9.16 2.03
N LEU A 237 -26.46 8.82 1.70
CA LEU A 237 -26.05 7.43 1.49
C LEU A 237 -26.07 6.64 2.80
N ASP A 238 -25.67 7.21 3.92
CA ASP A 238 -25.74 6.56 5.23
C ASP A 238 -27.16 6.09 5.58
N LYS A 239 -28.19 6.89 5.18
CA LYS A 239 -29.59 6.58 5.45
C LYS A 239 -30.26 5.69 4.41
N GLN A 240 -29.82 5.77 3.15
CA GLN A 240 -30.55 5.20 2.02
C GLN A 240 -29.81 4.03 1.33
N LEU A 241 -28.65 3.62 1.82
CA LEU A 241 -27.77 2.66 1.14
C LEU A 241 -28.44 1.30 0.84
N HIS A 242 -29.41 0.91 1.68
CA HIS A 242 -30.20 -0.31 1.53
C HIS A 242 -31.33 -0.21 0.49
N ASN A 243 -31.62 1.00 0.01
CA ASN A 243 -32.65 1.24 -0.99
C ASN A 243 -32.08 1.34 -2.41
N GLN A 244 -32.95 1.28 -3.41
CA GLN A 244 -32.54 1.61 -4.78
C GLN A 244 -32.23 3.13 -4.88
N ILE A 245 -31.02 3.45 -5.30
CA ILE A 245 -30.52 4.80 -5.46
C ILE A 245 -30.20 5.04 -6.93
N THR A 246 -30.88 6.00 -7.53
CA THR A 246 -30.53 6.52 -8.87
C THR A 246 -29.70 7.78 -8.76
N VAL A 247 -28.90 8.08 -9.80
CA VAL A 247 -28.10 9.31 -9.88
C VAL A 247 -29.01 10.54 -9.80
N ALA A 248 -30.16 10.49 -10.46
CA ALA A 248 -31.17 11.56 -10.44
C ALA A 248 -31.69 11.84 -9.02
N ARG A 249 -32.04 10.78 -8.26
CA ARG A 249 -32.51 10.90 -6.86
C ARG A 249 -31.44 11.49 -5.94
N LEU A 250 -30.19 11.07 -6.10
CA LEU A 250 -29.06 11.61 -5.33
C LEU A 250 -28.80 13.07 -5.68
N ALA A 251 -28.84 13.43 -6.97
CA ALA A 251 -28.63 14.81 -7.44
C ALA A 251 -29.73 15.75 -6.91
N SER A 252 -30.99 15.32 -7.00
CA SER A 252 -32.14 16.07 -6.48
C SER A 252 -32.02 16.31 -4.97
N HIS A 253 -31.70 15.27 -4.18
CA HIS A 253 -31.49 15.40 -2.74
C HIS A 253 -30.37 16.39 -2.39
N CYS A 254 -29.29 16.38 -3.17
CA CYS A 254 -28.15 17.27 -2.95
C CYS A 254 -28.36 18.70 -3.47
N GLY A 255 -29.46 18.97 -4.15
CA GLY A 255 -29.77 20.29 -4.76
C GLY A 255 -28.80 20.62 -5.91
N THR A 256 -28.43 19.61 -6.74
CA THR A 256 -27.48 19.78 -7.85
C THR A 256 -27.96 19.04 -9.11
N SER A 257 -27.38 19.38 -10.27
CA SER A 257 -27.62 18.61 -11.50
C SER A 257 -26.85 17.30 -11.52
N GLU A 258 -27.36 16.28 -12.25
CA GLU A 258 -26.64 15.01 -12.44
C GLU A 258 -25.24 15.21 -13.04
N ARG A 259 -25.10 16.14 -14.00
CA ARG A 259 -23.81 16.48 -14.61
C ARG A 259 -22.82 17.02 -13.57
N SER A 260 -23.25 17.91 -12.69
CA SER A 260 -22.41 18.46 -11.62
C SER A 260 -22.06 17.39 -10.58
N LEU A 261 -23.01 16.51 -10.25
CA LEU A 261 -22.79 15.38 -9.36
C LEU A 261 -21.74 14.42 -9.94
N LEU A 262 -21.85 14.01 -11.21
CA LEU A 262 -20.89 13.17 -11.90
C LEU A 262 -19.47 13.76 -11.89
N ARG A 263 -19.35 15.06 -12.17
CA ARG A 263 -18.07 15.78 -12.13
C ARG A 263 -17.51 15.80 -10.71
N HIS A 264 -18.35 16.05 -9.71
CA HIS A 264 -17.95 16.03 -8.31
C HIS A 264 -17.41 14.66 -7.87
N PHE A 265 -18.10 13.57 -8.25
CA PHE A 265 -17.66 12.21 -7.92
C PHE A 265 -16.32 11.88 -8.57
N ARG A 266 -16.12 12.22 -9.84
CA ARG A 266 -14.84 12.01 -10.52
C ARG A 266 -13.70 12.78 -9.86
N ALA A 267 -13.94 14.05 -9.51
CA ALA A 267 -12.92 14.92 -8.92
C ALA A 267 -12.54 14.53 -7.48
N ASN A 268 -13.51 14.10 -6.66
CA ASN A 268 -13.31 13.93 -5.23
C ASN A 268 -13.19 12.45 -4.79
N TYR A 269 -13.81 11.52 -5.54
CA TYR A 269 -13.83 10.09 -5.21
C TYR A 269 -13.15 9.23 -6.30
N GLY A 270 -12.76 9.80 -7.43
CA GLY A 270 -12.09 9.07 -8.53
C GLY A 270 -12.99 8.05 -9.26
N THR A 271 -14.31 8.05 -8.98
CA THR A 271 -15.26 7.07 -9.53
C THR A 271 -16.60 7.72 -9.91
N SER A 272 -17.51 6.95 -10.49
CA SER A 272 -18.89 7.37 -10.72
C SER A 272 -19.74 7.27 -9.45
N PRO A 273 -20.90 7.98 -9.34
CA PRO A 273 -21.84 7.82 -8.23
C PRO A 273 -22.26 6.37 -8.01
N LEU A 274 -22.57 5.65 -9.10
CA LEU A 274 -22.95 4.23 -9.02
C LEU A 274 -21.80 3.38 -8.50
N GLY A 275 -20.58 3.58 -9.01
CA GLY A 275 -19.39 2.85 -8.53
C GLY A 275 -19.14 3.11 -7.04
N TYR A 276 -19.31 4.34 -6.59
CA TYR A 276 -19.17 4.69 -5.18
C TYR A 276 -20.23 4.02 -4.29
N ILE A 277 -21.51 4.01 -4.72
CA ILE A 277 -22.59 3.30 -4.04
C ILE A 277 -22.31 1.79 -3.97
N GLN A 278 -21.85 1.19 -5.07
CA GLN A 278 -21.45 -0.22 -5.11
C GLN A 278 -20.35 -0.52 -4.10
N HIS A 279 -19.33 0.33 -4.07
CA HIS A 279 -18.24 0.22 -3.12
C HIS A 279 -18.72 0.30 -1.66
N LEU A 280 -19.57 1.27 -1.30
CA LEU A 280 -20.16 1.37 0.04
C LEU A 280 -20.99 0.13 0.43
N ARG A 281 -21.70 -0.47 -0.51
CA ARG A 281 -22.46 -1.69 -0.28
C ARG A 281 -21.55 -2.90 -0.01
N VAL A 282 -20.42 -2.97 -0.73
CA VAL A 282 -19.40 -3.99 -0.45
C VAL A 282 -18.78 -3.79 0.93
N GLU A 283 -18.48 -2.56 1.34
CA GLU A 283 -17.98 -2.26 2.68
C GLU A 283 -18.99 -2.67 3.78
N ARG A 284 -20.29 -2.43 3.54
CA ARG A 284 -21.34 -2.90 4.45
C ARG A 284 -21.40 -4.43 4.51
N ALA A 285 -21.25 -5.10 3.37
CA ALA A 285 -21.21 -6.58 3.31
C ALA A 285 -19.99 -7.12 4.07
N LYS A 286 -18.83 -6.51 3.94
CA LYS A 286 -17.62 -6.86 4.71
C LYS A 286 -17.92 -6.81 6.20
N ALA A 287 -18.44 -5.70 6.71
CA ALA A 287 -18.79 -5.55 8.12
C ALA A 287 -19.80 -6.61 8.60
N LEU A 288 -20.82 -6.95 7.79
CA LEU A 288 -21.78 -7.98 8.12
C LEU A 288 -21.16 -9.39 8.12
N LEU A 289 -20.26 -9.69 7.16
CA LEU A 289 -19.55 -10.96 7.09
C LEU A 289 -18.59 -11.17 8.26
N GLU A 290 -17.97 -10.10 8.75
CA GLU A 290 -17.05 -10.11 9.89
C GLU A 290 -17.77 -10.28 11.22
N ALA A 291 -18.90 -9.56 11.40
CA ALA A 291 -19.56 -9.41 12.70
C ALA A 291 -20.73 -10.38 12.92
N THR A 292 -21.25 -11.07 11.89
CA THR A 292 -22.48 -11.85 12.00
C THR A 292 -22.37 -13.27 11.42
N GLN A 293 -23.39 -14.11 11.71
CA GLN A 293 -23.58 -15.45 11.14
C GLN A 293 -24.57 -15.44 9.96
N LEU A 294 -25.00 -14.28 9.49
CA LEU A 294 -25.97 -14.20 8.38
C LEU A 294 -25.51 -15.00 7.17
N SER A 295 -26.43 -15.66 6.49
CA SER A 295 -26.19 -16.23 5.17
C SER A 295 -25.77 -15.14 4.19
N PHE A 296 -25.15 -15.55 3.07
CA PHE A 296 -24.76 -14.56 2.06
C PHE A 296 -25.96 -13.85 1.45
N ASP A 297 -27.07 -14.54 1.26
CA ASP A 297 -28.32 -13.98 0.70
C ASP A 297 -28.91 -12.91 1.64
N GLU A 298 -28.92 -13.15 2.95
CA GLU A 298 -29.33 -12.13 3.94
C GLU A 298 -28.38 -10.92 3.95
N VAL A 299 -27.07 -11.14 3.76
CA VAL A 299 -26.10 -10.04 3.63
C VAL A 299 -26.40 -9.20 2.39
N VAL A 300 -26.68 -9.86 1.25
CA VAL A 300 -27.01 -9.21 -0.03
C VAL A 300 -28.25 -8.32 0.12
N GLU A 301 -29.31 -8.84 0.70
CA GLU A 301 -30.54 -8.10 0.97
C GLU A 301 -30.29 -6.87 1.84
N ARG A 302 -29.56 -7.01 2.95
CA ARG A 302 -29.22 -5.90 3.85
C ARG A 302 -28.30 -4.84 3.22
N CYS A 303 -27.59 -5.20 2.14
CA CYS A 303 -26.81 -4.29 1.34
C CYS A 303 -27.62 -3.61 0.22
N GLY A 304 -28.91 -3.89 0.08
CA GLY A 304 -29.79 -3.29 -0.91
C GLY A 304 -29.63 -3.87 -2.31
N TYR A 305 -29.28 -5.17 -2.40
CA TYR A 305 -29.29 -5.97 -3.63
C TYR A 305 -30.36 -7.05 -3.55
N SER A 306 -30.94 -7.37 -4.71
CA SER A 306 -31.90 -8.48 -4.87
C SER A 306 -31.32 -9.70 -5.59
N ASP A 307 -30.16 -9.53 -6.25
CA ASP A 307 -29.48 -10.56 -7.05
C ASP A 307 -28.13 -10.93 -6.41
N ALA A 308 -28.11 -12.04 -5.70
CA ALA A 308 -26.93 -12.55 -5.02
C ALA A 308 -25.79 -12.96 -5.99
N PRO A 309 -26.03 -13.58 -7.16
CA PRO A 309 -24.98 -13.85 -8.14
C PRO A 309 -24.25 -12.59 -8.61
N SER A 310 -24.97 -11.54 -8.98
CA SER A 310 -24.37 -10.26 -9.40
C SER A 310 -23.60 -9.61 -8.26
N PHE A 311 -24.15 -9.63 -7.04
CA PHE A 311 -23.45 -9.07 -5.88
C PHE A 311 -22.18 -9.87 -5.54
N ARG A 312 -22.17 -11.19 -5.69
CA ARG A 312 -20.98 -12.03 -5.49
C ARG A 312 -19.87 -11.67 -6.48
N LYS A 313 -20.21 -11.42 -7.75
CA LYS A 313 -19.25 -10.95 -8.76
C LYS A 313 -18.68 -9.57 -8.40
N LEU A 314 -19.55 -8.66 -7.98
CA LEU A 314 -19.16 -7.34 -7.50
C LEU A 314 -18.21 -7.44 -6.30
N PHE A 315 -18.60 -8.21 -5.27
CA PHE A 315 -17.81 -8.39 -4.06
C PHE A 315 -16.41 -8.95 -4.38
N LYS A 316 -16.34 -10.01 -5.22
CA LYS A 316 -15.05 -10.58 -5.64
C LYS A 316 -14.21 -9.59 -6.44
N ARG A 317 -14.81 -8.78 -7.29
CA ARG A 317 -14.09 -7.74 -8.05
C ARG A 317 -13.49 -6.68 -7.12
N GLU A 318 -14.26 -6.23 -6.13
CA GLU A 318 -13.85 -5.17 -5.20
C GLU A 318 -12.87 -5.64 -4.12
N THR A 319 -12.93 -6.92 -3.72
CA THR A 319 -12.15 -7.46 -2.59
C THR A 319 -11.08 -8.47 -3.00
N SER A 320 -11.09 -8.93 -4.26
CA SER A 320 -10.26 -10.05 -4.76
C SER A 320 -10.52 -11.40 -4.06
N LEU A 321 -11.52 -11.48 -3.18
CA LEU A 321 -11.92 -12.70 -2.44
C LEU A 321 -13.38 -13.03 -2.68
N THR A 322 -13.75 -14.30 -2.59
CA THR A 322 -15.16 -14.66 -2.49
C THR A 322 -15.71 -14.25 -1.12
N PRO A 323 -17.04 -14.05 -0.97
CA PRO A 323 -17.63 -13.76 0.34
C PRO A 323 -17.33 -14.81 1.42
N ALA A 324 -17.23 -16.08 1.01
CA ALA A 324 -16.88 -17.18 1.90
C ALA A 324 -15.42 -17.09 2.37
N ASP A 325 -14.48 -16.93 1.44
CA ASP A 325 -13.05 -16.78 1.74
C ASP A 325 -12.80 -15.52 2.60
N TYR A 326 -13.55 -14.44 2.29
CA TYR A 326 -13.48 -13.21 3.06
C TYR A 326 -13.91 -13.42 4.51
N ARG A 327 -15.07 -14.07 4.72
CA ARG A 327 -15.57 -14.39 6.06
C ARG A 327 -14.60 -15.28 6.84
N GLU A 328 -14.07 -16.32 6.19
CA GLU A 328 -13.11 -17.22 6.84
C GLU A 328 -11.85 -16.47 7.30
N ARG A 329 -11.36 -15.55 6.51
CA ARG A 329 -10.12 -14.81 6.77
C ARG A 329 -10.26 -13.69 7.79
N PHE A 330 -11.38 -12.95 7.77
CA PHE A 330 -11.51 -11.70 8.55
C PHE A 330 -12.45 -11.80 9.75
N ARG A 331 -13.21 -12.87 9.86
CA ARG A 331 -14.10 -13.05 10.99
C ARG A 331 -13.30 -13.35 12.26
N LEU A 332 -13.39 -12.44 13.24
CA LEU A 332 -12.87 -12.67 14.56
C LEU A 332 -13.73 -13.76 15.25
N ARG A 333 -13.21 -14.98 15.34
CA ARG A 333 -13.82 -16.02 16.18
C ARG A 333 -13.53 -15.62 17.63
N ALA A 334 -14.53 -15.14 18.35
CA ALA A 334 -14.45 -15.11 19.81
C ALA A 334 -14.24 -16.57 20.26
N ARG A 335 -13.12 -16.84 20.91
CA ARG A 335 -12.87 -18.12 21.60
C ARG A 335 -13.66 -18.17 22.87
#